data_23089a7490abdb0e5f0beed3809fdbd4
#
_entry.id   23089a7490abdb0e5f0beed3809fdbd4
#
_cell.length_a   1.000
_cell.length_b   1.000
_cell.length_c   1.000
_cell.angle_alpha   90.00
_cell.angle_beta   90.00
_cell.angle_gamma   90.00
#
_symmetry.space_group_name_H-M   'P 1'
#
loop_
_entity.id
_entity.type
_entity.pdbx_description
1 polymer ?
#
loop_
_entity_poly.entity_id
_entity_poly.type
_entity_poly.pdbx_seq_one_letter_code
_entity_poly.pdbx_strand_id
1 'polypeptide(L)'
;MPVYGKGENVRDWLFVVDHAHAIDLIFHKGKAGSTYNIGGNNEKTNLEITDIILNQLNKPKTLIKFVEDRLGHDRRYAIDGSKIKKELGWEPKTKFEDGIKLPIDWYINNNEWIENLNFKRFNAF
;
A
#
# COMPACT_ATOMS: atom_id res chain seq x y z
N MET A 1 17.59 -0.25 0.63
CA MET A 1 16.18 -0.05 0.25
C MET A 1 16.17 0.65 -1.11
N PRO A 2 15.89 -0.07 -2.21
CA PRO A 2 15.91 0.52 -3.55
C PRO A 2 14.69 1.43 -3.76
N VAL A 3 14.91 2.62 -4.32
CA VAL A 3 13.89 3.59 -4.70
C VAL A 3 14.07 3.92 -6.18
N TYR A 4 13.07 3.67 -7.00
CA TYR A 4 13.11 3.93 -8.43
C TYR A 4 13.12 5.43 -8.73
N GLY A 5 13.96 5.84 -9.70
CA GLY A 5 14.10 7.23 -10.12
C GLY A 5 14.41 8.15 -8.94
N LYS A 6 13.58 9.18 -8.75
CA LYS A 6 13.67 10.11 -7.61
C LYS A 6 12.72 9.75 -6.46
N GLY A 7 11.92 8.69 -6.58
CA GLY A 7 10.92 8.32 -5.61
C GLY A 7 9.69 9.24 -5.55
N GLU A 8 9.50 10.08 -6.57
CA GLU A 8 8.41 11.07 -6.66
C GLU A 8 7.08 10.50 -7.18
N ASN A 9 7.07 9.21 -7.52
CA ASN A 9 5.85 8.54 -7.98
C ASN A 9 4.82 8.51 -6.85
N VAL A 10 3.64 9.06 -7.13
CA VAL A 10 2.53 9.16 -6.17
C VAL A 10 1.64 7.93 -6.27
N ARG A 11 1.23 7.39 -5.12
CA ARG A 11 0.26 6.28 -5.01
C ARG A 11 -0.79 6.62 -3.96
N ASP A 12 -1.97 6.07 -4.13
CA ASP A 12 -3.03 6.13 -3.12
C ASP A 12 -2.88 4.94 -2.17
N TRP A 13 -2.57 5.23 -0.91
CA TRP A 13 -2.23 4.24 0.10
C TRP A 13 -3.45 3.91 0.95
N LEU A 14 -3.84 2.65 0.96
CA LEU A 14 -5.00 2.14 1.68
C LEU A 14 -4.58 0.99 2.61
N PHE A 15 -5.08 1.03 3.84
CA PHE A 15 -4.85 -0.07 4.78
C PHE A 15 -5.55 -1.35 4.31
N VAL A 16 -4.83 -2.47 4.38
CA VAL A 16 -5.26 -3.75 3.79
C VAL A 16 -6.60 -4.26 4.35
N VAL A 17 -6.88 -4.03 5.63
CA VAL A 17 -8.15 -4.46 6.25
C VAL A 17 -9.32 -3.63 5.73
N ASP A 18 -9.15 -2.31 5.55
CA ASP A 18 -10.18 -1.48 4.94
C ASP A 18 -10.46 -1.92 3.50
N HIS A 19 -9.41 -2.27 2.73
CA HIS A 19 -9.57 -2.82 1.38
C HIS A 19 -10.32 -4.14 1.38
N ALA A 20 -10.00 -5.05 2.30
CA ALA A 20 -10.72 -6.32 2.44
C ALA A 20 -12.20 -6.12 2.78
N HIS A 21 -12.51 -5.19 3.69
CA HIS A 21 -13.90 -4.81 4.00
C HIS A 21 -14.66 -4.23 2.81
N ALA A 22 -13.98 -3.44 1.95
CA ALA A 22 -14.60 -2.95 0.71
C ALA A 22 -14.97 -4.08 -0.23
N ILE A 23 -14.06 -5.05 -0.41
CA ILE A 23 -14.30 -6.24 -1.27
C ILE A 23 -15.47 -7.05 -0.73
N ASP A 24 -15.48 -7.34 0.58
CA ASP A 24 -16.57 -8.08 1.23
C ASP A 24 -17.92 -7.37 1.04
N LEU A 25 -17.95 -6.05 1.24
CA LEU A 25 -19.15 -5.25 1.05
C LEU A 25 -19.64 -5.28 -0.40
N ILE A 26 -18.73 -5.15 -1.38
CA ILE A 26 -19.07 -5.21 -2.80
C ILE A 26 -19.62 -6.60 -3.15
N PHE A 27 -19.00 -7.67 -2.63
CA PHE A 27 -19.46 -9.04 -2.86
C PHE A 27 -20.91 -9.26 -2.38
N HIS A 28 -21.26 -8.72 -1.21
CA HIS A 28 -22.58 -8.95 -0.62
C HIS A 28 -23.65 -7.95 -1.07
N LYS A 29 -23.27 -6.70 -1.41
CA LYS A 29 -24.21 -5.59 -1.65
C LYS A 29 -23.98 -4.84 -2.96
N GLY A 30 -22.92 -5.16 -3.68
CA GLY A 30 -22.61 -4.52 -4.96
C GLY A 30 -23.65 -4.90 -6.03
N LYS A 31 -23.88 -3.97 -6.95
CA LYS A 31 -24.75 -4.24 -8.11
C LYS A 31 -24.01 -5.14 -9.10
N ALA A 32 -24.61 -6.26 -9.47
CA ALA A 32 -24.06 -7.18 -10.45
C ALA A 32 -23.71 -6.46 -11.77
N GLY A 33 -22.52 -6.75 -12.30
CA GLY A 33 -21.99 -6.12 -13.53
C GLY A 33 -21.46 -4.70 -13.33
N SER A 34 -21.49 -4.14 -12.11
CA SER A 34 -20.89 -2.82 -11.81
C SER A 34 -19.43 -2.94 -11.44
N THR A 35 -18.66 -1.89 -11.79
CA THR A 35 -17.28 -1.70 -11.35
C THR A 35 -17.23 -0.68 -10.20
N TYR A 36 -16.45 -0.97 -9.18
CA TYR A 36 -16.20 -0.07 -8.05
C TYR A 36 -14.70 0.16 -7.89
N ASN A 37 -14.30 1.43 -7.82
CA ASN A 37 -12.94 1.79 -7.42
C ASN A 37 -12.86 1.84 -5.89
N ILE A 38 -11.77 1.32 -5.33
CA ILE A 38 -11.49 1.33 -3.90
C ILE A 38 -10.20 2.12 -3.69
N GLY A 39 -10.29 3.28 -3.05
CA GLY A 39 -9.16 4.18 -2.79
C GLY A 39 -9.11 4.65 -1.35
N GLY A 40 -7.92 5.05 -0.90
CA GLY A 40 -7.67 5.51 0.47
C GLY A 40 -7.80 7.02 0.65
N ASN A 41 -7.80 7.78 -0.45
CA ASN A 41 -7.62 9.24 -0.45
C ASN A 41 -6.34 9.69 0.29
N ASN A 42 -5.30 8.85 0.27
CA ASN A 42 -4.02 9.07 0.94
C ASN A 42 -2.89 9.05 -0.08
N GLU A 43 -2.85 10.07 -0.92
CA GLU A 43 -1.80 10.20 -1.92
C GLU A 43 -0.48 10.61 -1.26
N LYS A 44 0.53 9.76 -1.41
CA LYS A 44 1.90 10.03 -0.96
C LYS A 44 2.90 9.49 -1.98
N THR A 45 4.05 10.14 -2.04
CA THR A 45 5.17 9.66 -2.86
C THR A 45 5.82 8.42 -2.25
N ASN A 46 6.47 7.63 -3.08
CA ASN A 46 7.25 6.49 -2.62
C ASN A 46 8.36 6.92 -1.64
N LEU A 47 8.95 8.10 -1.85
CA LEU A 47 9.98 8.63 -0.97
C LEU A 47 9.41 8.99 0.41
N GLU A 48 8.25 9.65 0.47
CA GLU A 48 7.57 9.95 1.75
C GLU A 48 7.27 8.68 2.54
N ILE A 49 6.75 7.64 1.88
CA ILE A 49 6.50 6.34 2.54
C ILE A 49 7.81 5.71 3.04
N THR A 50 8.86 5.76 2.23
CA THR A 50 10.18 5.27 2.61
C THR A 50 10.71 5.97 3.85
N ASP A 51 10.60 7.29 3.90
CA ASP A 51 11.00 8.11 5.05
C ASP A 51 10.20 7.76 6.31
N ILE A 52 8.88 7.59 6.19
CA ILE A 52 8.02 7.20 7.31
C ILE A 52 8.45 5.84 7.88
N ILE A 53 8.69 4.85 7.01
CA ILE A 53 9.13 3.51 7.43
C ILE A 53 10.49 3.59 8.13
N LEU A 54 11.46 4.30 7.56
CA LEU A 54 12.79 4.43 8.15
C LEU A 54 12.73 5.12 9.51
N ASN A 55 11.93 6.17 9.65
CA ASN A 55 11.75 6.88 10.90
C ASN A 55 11.13 5.98 11.98
N GLN A 56 10.10 5.20 11.65
CA GLN A 56 9.46 4.29 12.59
C GLN A 56 10.41 3.17 13.04
N LEU A 57 11.28 2.71 12.16
CA LEU A 57 12.29 1.70 12.46
C LEU A 57 13.56 2.26 13.10
N ASN A 58 13.64 3.57 13.34
CA ASN A 58 14.86 4.25 13.79
C ASN A 58 16.08 3.94 12.91
N LYS A 59 15.87 3.90 11.59
CA LYS A 59 16.93 3.61 10.61
C LYS A 59 17.35 4.86 9.85
N PRO A 60 18.66 4.98 9.50
CA PRO A 60 19.18 6.15 8.81
C PRO A 60 18.71 6.20 7.34
N LYS A 61 18.53 7.42 6.83
CA LYS A 61 18.18 7.65 5.41
C LYS A 61 19.25 7.16 4.42
N THR A 62 20.48 6.94 4.87
CA THR A 62 21.56 6.35 4.07
C THR A 62 21.25 4.94 3.56
N LEU A 63 20.23 4.28 4.10
CA LEU A 63 19.71 3.01 3.57
C LEU A 63 18.94 3.17 2.25
N ILE A 64 18.54 4.38 1.88
CA ILE A 64 17.91 4.65 0.58
C ILE A 64 18.97 4.56 -0.50
N LYS A 65 18.71 3.73 -1.53
CA LYS A 65 19.53 3.64 -2.72
C LYS A 65 18.65 3.94 -3.93
N PHE A 66 18.86 5.09 -4.55
CA PHE A 66 18.18 5.41 -5.80
C PHE A 66 18.70 4.49 -6.91
N VAL A 67 17.78 3.92 -7.67
CA VAL A 67 18.06 3.03 -8.80
C VAL A 67 17.41 3.59 -10.06
N GLU A 68 17.83 3.08 -11.22
CA GLU A 68 17.25 3.47 -12.50
C GLU A 68 15.74 3.30 -12.51
N ASP A 69 15.03 4.28 -13.05
CA ASP A 69 13.58 4.24 -13.11
C ASP A 69 13.10 3.25 -14.18
N ARG A 70 11.92 2.72 -14.01
CA ARG A 70 11.29 1.80 -14.96
C ARG A 70 10.78 2.56 -16.16
N LEU A 71 10.97 2.02 -17.36
CA LEU A 71 10.33 2.55 -18.56
C LEU A 71 8.81 2.54 -18.42
N GLY A 72 8.17 3.66 -18.75
CA GLY A 72 6.72 3.81 -18.63
C GLY A 72 6.20 3.83 -17.18
N HIS A 73 7.04 4.19 -16.21
CA HIS A 73 6.63 4.24 -14.81
C HIS A 73 5.62 5.38 -14.56
N ASP A 74 4.40 5.03 -14.25
CA ASP A 74 3.33 6.00 -13.98
C ASP A 74 3.69 6.94 -12.83
N ARG A 75 3.59 8.24 -13.14
CA ARG A 75 3.92 9.27 -12.15
C ARG A 75 2.94 9.31 -10.99
N ARG A 76 1.64 9.13 -11.25
CA ARG A 76 0.60 9.25 -10.24
C ARG A 76 -0.55 8.29 -10.50
N TYR A 77 -0.94 7.57 -9.45
CA TYR A 77 -2.22 6.89 -9.35
C TYR A 77 -3.06 7.59 -8.28
N ALA A 78 -4.19 8.14 -8.69
CA ALA A 78 -5.23 8.67 -7.81
C ALA A 78 -6.52 7.92 -8.10
N ILE A 79 -7.21 7.52 -7.06
CA ILE A 79 -8.38 6.67 -7.16
C ILE A 79 -9.60 7.44 -6.65
N ASP A 80 -10.62 7.57 -7.51
CA ASP A 80 -11.91 8.14 -7.11
C ASP A 80 -12.83 7.04 -6.55
N GLY A 81 -12.99 7.03 -5.23
CA GLY A 81 -13.89 6.16 -4.47
C GLY A 81 -15.30 6.70 -4.28
N SER A 82 -15.70 7.78 -4.97
CA SER A 82 -17.01 8.42 -4.76
C SER A 82 -18.20 7.51 -5.02
N LYS A 83 -18.10 6.63 -6.02
CA LYS A 83 -19.17 5.68 -6.37
C LYS A 83 -19.43 4.67 -5.26
N ILE A 84 -18.39 4.02 -4.75
CA ILE A 84 -18.53 3.03 -3.66
C ILE A 84 -19.08 3.68 -2.39
N LYS A 85 -18.63 4.90 -2.08
CA LYS A 85 -19.17 5.67 -0.96
C LYS A 85 -20.65 6.00 -1.14
N LYS A 86 -21.06 6.49 -2.33
CA LYS A 86 -22.43 6.87 -2.62
C LYS A 86 -23.38 5.68 -2.64
N GLU A 87 -22.99 4.56 -3.27
CA GLU A 87 -23.87 3.42 -3.50
C GLU A 87 -23.88 2.42 -2.35
N LEU A 88 -22.74 2.22 -1.68
CA LEU A 88 -22.57 1.20 -0.65
C LEU A 88 -22.24 1.77 0.74
N GLY A 89 -22.04 3.09 0.86
CA GLY A 89 -21.71 3.77 2.11
C GLY A 89 -20.32 3.45 2.64
N TRP A 90 -19.42 2.89 1.79
CA TRP A 90 -18.08 2.54 2.22
C TRP A 90 -17.10 3.72 2.10
N GLU A 91 -16.28 3.85 3.11
CA GLU A 91 -15.09 4.69 3.13
C GLU A 91 -14.03 4.07 4.05
N PRO A 92 -12.74 4.37 3.85
CA PRO A 92 -11.68 3.88 4.73
C PRO A 92 -11.92 4.38 6.17
N LYS A 93 -11.75 3.49 7.14
CA LYS A 93 -11.92 3.81 8.57
C LYS A 93 -10.59 4.07 9.27
N THR A 94 -9.51 3.49 8.74
CA THR A 94 -8.19 3.57 9.34
C THR A 94 -7.46 4.79 8.80
N LYS A 95 -7.05 5.69 9.69
CA LYS A 95 -6.20 6.82 9.33
C LYS A 95 -4.85 6.31 8.82
N PHE A 96 -4.26 7.00 7.86
CA PHE A 96 -3.00 6.59 7.25
C PHE A 96 -1.88 6.38 8.29
N GLU A 97 -1.76 7.31 9.25
CA GLU A 97 -0.71 7.31 10.28
C GLU A 97 -0.79 6.09 11.21
N ASP A 98 -1.99 5.56 11.43
CA ASP A 98 -2.21 4.35 12.22
C ASP A 98 -2.07 3.10 11.34
N GLY A 99 -2.65 3.15 10.14
CA GLY A 99 -2.64 2.04 9.19
C GLY A 99 -1.25 1.65 8.70
N ILE A 100 -0.30 2.59 8.63
CA ILE A 100 1.07 2.26 8.21
C ILE A 100 1.90 1.62 9.33
N LYS A 101 1.62 1.92 10.60
CA LYS A 101 2.32 1.32 11.74
C LYS A 101 2.02 -0.16 11.87
N LEU A 102 0.76 -0.55 11.72
CA LEU A 102 0.30 -1.92 11.89
C LEU A 102 1.07 -2.95 11.04
N PRO A 103 1.22 -2.77 9.71
CA PRO A 103 2.01 -3.69 8.91
C PRO A 103 3.50 -3.65 9.25
N ILE A 104 4.08 -2.49 9.60
CA ILE A 104 5.48 -2.41 10.00
C ILE A 104 5.72 -3.25 11.26
N ASP A 105 4.88 -3.08 12.29
CA ASP A 105 4.97 -3.84 13.54
C ASP A 105 4.74 -5.33 13.29
N TRP A 106 3.80 -5.65 12.39
CA TRP A 106 3.55 -7.04 12.03
C TRP A 106 4.79 -7.69 11.39
N TYR A 107 5.43 -7.02 10.43
CA TYR A 107 6.63 -7.54 9.78
C TYR A 107 7.79 -7.71 10.76
N ILE A 108 7.98 -6.79 11.72
CA ILE A 108 9.00 -6.91 12.76
C ILE A 108 8.77 -8.16 13.62
N ASN A 109 7.53 -8.45 13.96
CA ASN A 109 7.17 -9.53 14.86
C ASN A 109 6.96 -10.90 14.16
N ASN A 110 7.03 -10.96 12.83
CA ASN A 110 6.79 -12.17 12.06
C ASN A 110 7.95 -12.53 11.10
N ASN A 111 9.18 -12.41 11.59
CA ASN A 111 10.39 -12.69 10.79
C ASN A 111 10.42 -14.12 10.24
N GLU A 112 10.01 -15.12 11.02
CA GLU A 112 9.95 -16.52 10.58
C GLU A 112 9.04 -16.69 9.35
N TRP A 113 7.90 -15.99 9.31
CA TRP A 113 7.02 -16.00 8.14
C TRP A 113 7.71 -15.45 6.90
N ILE A 114 8.51 -14.36 7.04
CA ILE A 114 9.26 -13.74 5.95
C ILE A 114 10.35 -14.69 5.43
N GLU A 115 11.10 -15.31 6.33
CA GLU A 115 12.17 -16.27 6.01
C GLU A 115 11.60 -17.47 5.25
N ASN A 116 10.48 -18.03 5.69
CA ASN A 116 9.81 -19.14 5.03
C ASN A 116 9.34 -18.79 3.60
N LEU A 117 8.91 -17.57 3.35
CA LEU A 117 8.55 -17.10 2.00
C LEU A 117 9.77 -16.98 1.08
N ASN A 118 10.84 -16.42 1.58
CA ASN A 118 12.08 -16.26 0.82
C ASN A 118 12.67 -17.62 0.45
N PHE A 119 12.65 -18.58 1.37
CA PHE A 119 13.16 -19.94 1.11
C PHE A 119 12.38 -20.66 0.00
N LYS A 120 11.05 -20.51 -0.03
CA LYS A 120 10.21 -21.10 -1.09
C LYS A 120 10.40 -20.43 -2.45
N ARG A 121 10.68 -19.14 -2.49
CA ARG A 121 10.80 -18.36 -3.73
C ARG A 121 12.12 -18.63 -4.48
N PHE A 122 13.21 -18.92 -3.77
CA PHE A 122 14.52 -19.23 -4.36
C PHE A 122 14.67 -20.69 -4.79
N ASN A 123 13.85 -21.62 -4.28
CA ASN A 123 13.89 -23.04 -4.61
C ASN A 123 12.83 -23.47 -5.64
N ALA A 124 12.10 -22.54 -6.24
CA ALA A 124 11.04 -22.81 -7.23
C ALA A 124 11.50 -22.59 -8.69
N PHE A 125 12.81 -22.38 -8.93
CA PHE A 125 13.42 -22.26 -10.26
C PHE A 125 14.66 -23.15 -10.36
#